data_11a3ca199e70eb62b717327f31284699
#
_entry.id   11a3ca199e70eb62b717327f31284699
#
_cell.length_a   1.000
_cell.length_b   1.000
_cell.length_c   1.000
_cell.angle_alpha   90.00
_cell.angle_beta   90.00
_cell.angle_gamma   90.00
#
_symmetry.space_group_name_H-M   'P 1'
#
loop_
_entity.id
_entity.type
_entity.pdbx_description
1 polymer ?
#
loop_
_entity_poly.entity_id
_entity_poly.type
_entity_poly.pdbx_seq_one_letter_code
_entity_poly.pdbx_strand_id
1 'polypeptide(L)'
;MPHRISPLVLALGLAASGLSGCGGSGAAASATTTVTAPAVTHTVIAPTDDERPASASTTAGSPTTAVSPSTSATSTTPPAAGTTSSAAPTSAPASTPAPAAGVTEAGFDAAAAAYLKGRKGHVGVFAVDLTDGRQVQHNAGQRCETASMVKLDVLLTLLLQRQDAGKPLSSSDRALTSSMIINSDNNATTTLWGRIGQHEGVRAANRRFGMTETEPGTSYRWGLTTTTAADQVRLLRNLVRDDGPLDQASRDYALGLMGRVADGQDWGVSAANPQHEAQVKNGWLPRSDGWVVTSAGRAQTAAGHEVLLAAVSCEVSTQQHGIETIEHLAEMAASALDR
;
A
#
# COMPACT_ATOMS: atom_id res chain seq x y z
N MET A 1 9.58 -54.79 -21.26
CA MET A 1 11.02 -54.60 -21.65
C MET A 1 11.36 -53.14 -21.38
N PRO A 2 12.33 -52.87 -20.55
CA PRO A 2 12.64 -51.51 -20.13
C PRO A 2 13.84 -50.96 -20.92
N HIS A 3 13.79 -49.68 -21.26
CA HIS A 3 15.01 -48.95 -21.66
C HIS A 3 15.30 -47.86 -20.62
N ARG A 4 16.35 -48.13 -19.87
CA ARG A 4 17.11 -47.16 -19.07
C ARG A 4 18.01 -46.34 -19.97
N ILE A 5 18.13 -45.03 -19.76
CA ILE A 5 19.33 -44.27 -20.12
C ILE A 5 19.68 -43.33 -18.95
N SER A 6 20.91 -43.48 -18.51
CA SER A 6 21.55 -42.82 -17.36
C SER A 6 22.13 -41.44 -17.73
N PRO A 7 22.59 -40.67 -16.72
CA PRO A 7 22.90 -39.23 -16.80
C PRO A 7 24.31 -38.94 -17.30
N LEU A 8 24.50 -37.76 -17.88
CA LEU A 8 25.81 -37.22 -18.23
C LEU A 8 26.21 -36.13 -17.22
N VAL A 9 27.20 -36.47 -16.41
CA VAL A 9 27.99 -35.57 -15.57
C VAL A 9 29.07 -34.93 -16.42
N LEU A 10 29.23 -33.62 -16.39
CA LEU A 10 30.40 -32.96 -16.89
C LEU A 10 30.96 -32.02 -15.82
N ALA A 11 32.11 -32.42 -15.28
CA ALA A 11 32.96 -31.64 -14.38
C ALA A 11 34.18 -31.10 -15.13
N LEU A 12 34.90 -30.20 -14.49
CA LEU A 12 36.21 -29.58 -14.76
C LEU A 12 36.13 -28.18 -15.41
N GLY A 13 36.96 -27.24 -14.98
CA GLY A 13 38.17 -27.31 -14.17
C GLY A 13 38.63 -25.93 -13.69
N LEU A 14 39.36 -25.97 -12.60
CA LEU A 14 40.15 -24.89 -12.03
C LEU A 14 41.31 -24.46 -12.94
N ALA A 15 41.59 -23.16 -12.96
CA ALA A 15 42.94 -22.67 -13.24
C ALA A 15 43.25 -21.52 -12.26
N ALA A 16 44.17 -21.81 -11.34
CA ALA A 16 44.85 -20.85 -10.49
C ALA A 16 46.10 -20.34 -11.22
N SER A 17 46.31 -19.03 -11.14
CA SER A 17 47.66 -18.47 -11.41
C SER A 17 47.90 -17.33 -10.43
N GLY A 18 48.81 -17.55 -9.50
CA GLY A 18 49.28 -16.57 -8.56
C GLY A 18 50.33 -15.65 -9.16
N LEU A 19 50.44 -14.47 -8.60
CA LEU A 19 51.68 -13.69 -8.56
C LEU A 19 51.71 -12.79 -7.33
N SER A 20 52.78 -12.96 -6.56
CA SER A 20 53.15 -12.19 -5.38
C SER A 20 53.57 -10.76 -5.73
N GLY A 21 53.28 -9.83 -4.81
CA GLY A 21 53.85 -8.49 -4.81
C GLY A 21 53.69 -7.81 -3.44
N CYS A 22 54.78 -7.55 -2.78
CA CYS A 22 54.94 -6.99 -1.44
C CYS A 22 54.50 -5.51 -1.31
N GLY A 23 54.05 -5.14 -0.13
CA GLY A 23 54.55 -3.96 0.60
C GLY A 23 53.66 -2.74 0.59
N GLY A 24 53.27 -2.30 1.79
CA GLY A 24 52.81 -0.94 2.02
C GLY A 24 51.71 -0.83 3.08
N SER A 25 52.10 -0.66 4.36
CA SER A 25 51.23 -0.26 5.44
C SER A 25 50.72 1.18 5.20
N GLY A 26 49.41 1.35 5.07
CA GLY A 26 48.75 2.63 5.05
C GLY A 26 47.37 2.48 5.70
N ALA A 27 47.21 3.03 6.91
CA ALA A 27 45.93 3.10 7.58
C ALA A 27 44.96 4.00 6.78
N ALA A 28 43.99 3.40 6.15
CA ALA A 28 42.90 4.14 5.52
C ALA A 28 41.76 4.33 6.53
N ALA A 29 41.57 5.59 6.93
CA ALA A 29 40.40 6.00 7.69
C ALA A 29 39.13 5.79 6.83
N SER A 30 38.22 4.94 7.31
CA SER A 30 36.91 4.76 6.69
C SER A 30 36.06 6.01 6.95
N ALA A 31 35.92 6.85 5.93
CA ALA A 31 34.95 7.93 5.93
C ALA A 31 33.56 7.35 5.68
N THR A 32 32.75 7.29 6.72
CA THR A 32 31.33 6.96 6.61
C THR A 32 30.60 8.16 6.00
N THR A 33 30.28 8.07 4.72
CA THR A 33 29.45 9.07 4.06
C THR A 33 28.00 8.73 4.34
N THR A 34 27.37 9.46 5.26
CA THR A 34 25.93 9.39 5.49
C THR A 34 25.23 10.06 4.32
N VAL A 35 24.65 9.28 3.41
CA VAL A 35 23.78 9.81 2.36
C VAL A 35 22.40 10.00 2.98
N THR A 36 22.05 11.23 3.30
CA THR A 36 20.69 11.59 3.71
C THR A 36 19.82 11.60 2.45
N ALA A 37 18.89 10.66 2.35
CA ALA A 37 17.89 10.67 1.29
C ALA A 37 17.00 11.91 1.43
N PRO A 38 16.62 12.58 0.31
CA PRO A 38 15.70 13.70 0.35
C PRO A 38 14.32 13.24 0.85
N ALA A 39 13.78 13.97 1.81
CA ALA A 39 12.42 13.77 2.29
C ALA A 39 11.44 13.97 1.12
N VAL A 40 10.72 12.92 0.74
CA VAL A 40 9.66 13.01 -0.27
C VAL A 40 8.47 13.68 0.39
N THR A 41 8.31 14.97 0.15
CA THR A 41 7.12 15.71 0.60
C THR A 41 5.95 15.36 -0.32
N HIS A 42 5.06 14.49 0.13
CA HIS A 42 3.81 14.23 -0.56
C HIS A 42 2.85 15.39 -0.32
N THR A 43 2.73 16.29 -1.29
CA THR A 43 1.68 17.31 -1.27
C THR A 43 0.34 16.64 -1.55
N VAL A 44 -0.45 16.44 -0.51
CA VAL A 44 -1.86 16.05 -0.64
C VAL A 44 -2.62 17.30 -1.05
N ILE A 45 -2.99 17.41 -2.33
CA ILE A 45 -3.94 18.43 -2.78
C ILE A 45 -5.32 17.94 -2.37
N ALA A 46 -5.86 18.51 -1.29
CA ALA A 46 -7.27 18.37 -0.96
C ALA A 46 -8.10 19.10 -2.06
N PRO A 47 -9.16 18.50 -2.60
CA PRO A 47 -10.05 19.23 -3.49
C PRO A 47 -10.78 20.29 -2.68
N THR A 48 -10.61 21.56 -3.07
CA THR A 48 -11.43 22.67 -2.58
C THR A 48 -12.85 22.53 -3.13
N ASP A 49 -13.84 22.51 -2.27
CA ASP A 49 -15.25 22.69 -2.62
C ASP A 49 -15.41 24.14 -3.10
N ASP A 50 -15.43 24.37 -4.39
CA ASP A 50 -16.23 25.40 -5.07
C ASP A 50 -15.90 25.42 -6.59
N GLU A 51 -16.79 24.88 -7.41
CA GLU A 51 -17.02 25.37 -8.77
C GLU A 51 -18.41 24.96 -9.29
N ARG A 52 -19.32 25.93 -9.17
CA ARG A 52 -20.62 25.94 -9.82
C ARG A 52 -20.40 26.37 -11.27
N PRO A 53 -20.98 25.73 -12.28
CA PRO A 53 -20.80 26.17 -13.67
C PRO A 53 -21.62 27.44 -13.94
N ALA A 54 -20.93 28.50 -14.36
CA ALA A 54 -21.54 29.68 -14.94
C ALA A 54 -21.64 29.55 -16.47
N SER A 55 -22.82 29.83 -16.95
CA SER A 55 -23.24 29.82 -18.36
C SER A 55 -22.40 30.76 -19.25
N ALA A 56 -22.19 30.30 -20.46
CA ALA A 56 -21.53 31.02 -21.52
C ALA A 56 -22.29 32.29 -21.93
N SER A 57 -21.56 33.39 -22.19
CA SER A 57 -21.92 34.45 -23.13
C SER A 57 -20.67 34.98 -23.81
N THR A 58 -20.67 34.89 -25.11
CA THR A 58 -19.70 35.40 -26.08
C THR A 58 -19.72 36.92 -26.13
N THR A 59 -18.54 37.58 -26.13
CA THR A 59 -18.28 38.74 -26.98
C THR A 59 -16.77 38.99 -27.14
N ALA A 60 -16.37 39.25 -28.38
CA ALA A 60 -15.01 39.48 -28.85
C ALA A 60 -14.48 40.86 -28.51
N GLY A 61 -13.15 41.02 -28.40
CA GLY A 61 -12.47 42.29 -28.38
C GLY A 61 -10.98 42.16 -28.05
N SER A 62 -10.13 42.20 -29.06
CA SER A 62 -8.65 42.38 -28.97
C SER A 62 -8.28 43.87 -29.02
N PRO A 63 -6.98 44.22 -29.00
CA PRO A 63 -5.98 44.19 -27.91
C PRO A 63 -5.43 45.60 -27.63
N THR A 64 -4.70 45.83 -26.55
CA THR A 64 -3.72 46.94 -26.52
C THR A 64 -2.63 46.68 -25.47
N THR A 65 -1.44 46.97 -25.89
CA THR A 65 -0.09 46.92 -25.35
C THR A 65 0.19 47.74 -24.09
N ALA A 66 1.21 47.30 -23.38
CA ALA A 66 2.36 48.03 -22.86
C ALA A 66 2.48 48.38 -21.36
N VAL A 67 3.66 48.08 -20.88
CA VAL A 67 4.60 48.82 -20.01
C VAL A 67 4.68 48.36 -18.54
N SER A 68 5.86 47.77 -18.26
CA SER A 68 6.46 47.67 -16.90
C SER A 68 6.88 49.05 -16.37
N PRO A 69 7.00 49.22 -15.08
CA PRO A 69 8.34 49.54 -14.57
C PRO A 69 8.77 48.76 -13.31
N SER A 70 10.08 48.51 -13.29
CA SER A 70 10.89 48.09 -12.13
C SER A 70 10.87 49.16 -11.04
N THR A 71 10.84 48.72 -9.77
CA THR A 71 11.48 49.48 -8.68
C THR A 71 12.10 48.53 -7.66
N SER A 72 13.39 48.70 -7.46
CA SER A 72 14.23 48.11 -6.41
C SER A 72 13.86 48.69 -5.04
N ALA A 73 13.89 47.89 -4.00
CA ALA A 73 14.02 48.35 -2.60
C ALA A 73 14.73 47.32 -1.74
N THR A 74 15.91 47.62 -1.44
CA THR A 74 16.74 47.69 -0.24
C THR A 74 16.46 46.71 0.91
N SER A 75 17.48 45.90 1.16
CA SER A 75 17.72 45.07 2.37
C SER A 75 17.90 45.92 3.61
N THR A 76 17.24 45.56 4.71
CA THR A 76 17.64 45.89 6.07
C THR A 76 17.56 44.65 6.94
N THR A 77 18.69 44.25 7.48
CA THR A 77 18.91 43.21 8.48
C THR A 77 18.63 43.80 9.87
N PRO A 78 17.90 43.13 10.76
CA PRO A 78 17.97 43.39 12.20
C PRO A 78 18.75 42.28 12.91
N PRO A 79 19.24 42.58 14.15
CA PRO A 79 20.34 41.85 14.78
C PRO A 79 19.90 40.62 15.58
N ALA A 80 20.89 39.77 15.82
CA ALA A 80 20.81 38.54 16.60
C ALA A 80 20.43 38.80 18.08
N ALA A 81 19.51 37.99 18.60
CA ALA A 81 19.26 37.89 20.05
C ALA A 81 19.22 36.42 20.47
N GLY A 82 20.10 36.10 21.36
CA GLY A 82 20.03 35.23 22.52
C GLY A 82 19.49 33.81 22.35
N THR A 83 20.41 32.83 22.32
CA THR A 83 20.16 31.40 22.55
C THR A 83 19.74 31.18 24.01
N THR A 84 18.51 30.70 24.24
CA THR A 84 18.17 29.94 25.43
C THR A 84 17.87 28.51 25.01
N SER A 85 18.80 27.61 25.33
CA SER A 85 18.64 26.15 25.17
C SER A 85 17.58 25.68 26.16
N SER A 86 16.39 25.35 25.64
CA SER A 86 15.38 24.61 26.39
C SER A 86 15.53 23.12 26.02
N ALA A 87 15.92 22.31 27.00
CA ALA A 87 16.01 20.86 26.86
C ALA A 87 14.62 20.29 26.54
N ALA A 88 14.52 19.58 25.46
CA ALA A 88 13.32 18.80 25.11
C ALA A 88 13.13 17.68 26.15
N PRO A 89 11.89 17.39 26.57
CA PRO A 89 11.63 16.21 27.40
C PRO A 89 11.89 14.95 26.57
N THR A 90 12.78 14.12 27.08
CA THR A 90 13.00 12.75 26.57
C THR A 90 11.70 11.96 26.77
N SER A 91 10.96 11.76 25.69
CA SER A 91 9.83 10.83 25.68
C SER A 91 10.37 9.42 25.90
N ALA A 92 9.95 8.78 26.98
CA ALA A 92 10.20 7.35 27.20
C ALA A 92 9.61 6.58 26.00
N PRO A 93 10.29 5.51 25.52
CA PRO A 93 9.73 4.68 24.45
C PRO A 93 8.40 4.10 24.95
N ALA A 94 7.34 4.30 24.16
CA ALA A 94 6.07 3.63 24.39
C ALA A 94 6.34 2.11 24.42
N SER A 95 5.95 1.46 25.50
CA SER A 95 6.06 0.01 25.64
C SER A 95 5.26 -0.62 24.51
N THR A 96 5.94 -1.27 23.59
CA THR A 96 5.31 -2.15 22.58
C THR A 96 4.45 -3.18 23.34
N PRO A 97 3.15 -3.30 23.05
CA PRO A 97 2.35 -4.36 23.66
C PRO A 97 2.99 -5.71 23.36
N ALA A 98 3.10 -6.55 24.38
CA ALA A 98 3.60 -7.90 24.20
C ALA A 98 2.76 -8.63 23.14
N PRO A 99 3.37 -9.48 22.26
CA PRO A 99 2.64 -10.21 21.25
C PRO A 99 1.50 -10.99 21.90
N ALA A 100 0.34 -11.02 21.23
CA ALA A 100 -0.89 -11.66 21.73
C ALA A 100 -0.76 -13.19 21.70
N ALA A 101 0.13 -13.72 22.55
CA ALA A 101 0.29 -15.15 22.72
C ALA A 101 -0.99 -15.72 23.34
N GLY A 102 -1.72 -16.53 22.58
CA GLY A 102 -2.82 -17.31 23.10
C GLY A 102 -4.20 -17.06 22.49
N VAL A 103 -4.33 -16.21 21.47
CA VAL A 103 -5.62 -16.03 20.78
C VAL A 103 -5.94 -17.24 19.90
N THR A 104 -7.12 -17.83 20.08
CA THR A 104 -7.65 -18.90 19.21
C THR A 104 -8.57 -18.31 18.16
N GLU A 105 -8.85 -19.06 17.08
CA GLU A 105 -9.83 -18.65 16.05
C GLU A 105 -11.18 -18.25 16.68
N ALA A 106 -11.71 -19.07 17.59
CA ALA A 106 -12.96 -18.80 18.28
C ALA A 106 -12.91 -17.58 19.23
N GLY A 107 -11.71 -17.20 19.71
CA GLY A 107 -11.50 -16.09 20.63
C GLY A 107 -11.11 -14.78 19.95
N PHE A 108 -10.83 -14.79 18.66
CA PHE A 108 -10.28 -13.63 17.95
C PHE A 108 -11.19 -12.40 18.02
N ASP A 109 -12.48 -12.55 17.76
CA ASP A 109 -13.42 -11.42 17.76
C ASP A 109 -13.49 -10.72 19.14
N ALA A 110 -13.56 -11.53 20.21
CA ALA A 110 -13.58 -11.01 21.58
C ALA A 110 -12.26 -10.33 21.97
N ALA A 111 -11.11 -10.90 21.55
CA ALA A 111 -9.79 -10.33 21.79
C ALA A 111 -9.60 -9.01 21.01
N ALA A 112 -10.01 -8.96 19.75
CA ALA A 112 -10.01 -7.75 18.93
C ALA A 112 -10.89 -6.65 19.55
N ALA A 113 -12.11 -6.99 19.97
CA ALA A 113 -13.02 -6.07 20.66
C ALA A 113 -12.41 -5.53 21.96
N ALA A 114 -11.74 -6.39 22.75
CA ALA A 114 -11.06 -5.98 23.97
C ALA A 114 -9.90 -5.01 23.71
N TYR A 115 -9.08 -5.28 22.68
CA TYR A 115 -7.98 -4.42 22.27
C TYR A 115 -8.46 -3.06 21.76
N LEU A 116 -9.56 -3.05 21.00
CA LEU A 116 -10.13 -1.84 20.43
C LEU A 116 -10.92 -0.99 21.44
N LYS A 117 -11.23 -1.55 22.61
CA LYS A 117 -11.97 -0.83 23.67
C LYS A 117 -11.22 0.43 24.11
N GLY A 118 -11.90 1.59 23.94
CA GLY A 118 -11.33 2.91 24.27
C GLY A 118 -10.41 3.50 23.20
N ARG A 119 -10.14 2.80 22.13
CA ARG A 119 -9.46 3.35 20.95
C ARG A 119 -10.47 4.12 20.10
N LYS A 120 -10.05 5.29 19.58
CA LYS A 120 -10.92 6.09 18.71
C LYS A 120 -10.95 5.46 17.31
N GLY A 121 -12.13 5.47 16.69
CA GLY A 121 -12.38 5.06 15.31
C GLY A 121 -13.13 3.75 15.20
N HIS A 122 -13.40 3.36 13.96
CA HIS A 122 -14.06 2.13 13.57
C HIS A 122 -13.07 1.24 12.82
N VAL A 123 -13.06 -0.04 13.14
CA VAL A 123 -12.12 -1.00 12.53
C VAL A 123 -12.88 -2.25 12.12
N GLY A 124 -12.60 -2.71 10.90
CA GLY A 124 -13.00 -4.02 10.39
C GLY A 124 -11.78 -4.81 9.96
N VAL A 125 -11.68 -6.07 10.34
CA VAL A 125 -10.61 -6.98 9.93
C VAL A 125 -11.16 -8.33 9.52
N PHE A 126 -10.57 -8.92 8.50
CA PHE A 126 -10.86 -10.28 8.06
C PHE A 126 -9.60 -10.95 7.54
N ALA A 127 -9.34 -12.16 8.02
CA ALA A 127 -8.23 -12.99 7.56
C ALA A 127 -8.71 -14.40 7.24
N VAL A 128 -8.09 -15.01 6.22
CA VAL A 128 -8.38 -16.36 5.76
C VAL A 128 -7.08 -17.10 5.52
N ASP A 129 -6.93 -18.27 6.13
CA ASP A 129 -5.88 -19.21 5.84
C ASP A 129 -6.17 -19.95 4.53
N LEU A 130 -5.23 -19.92 3.61
CA LEU A 130 -5.37 -20.58 2.30
C LEU A 130 -5.07 -22.08 2.37
N THR A 131 -4.46 -22.56 3.44
CA THR A 131 -4.06 -23.97 3.62
C THR A 131 -5.25 -24.85 3.99
N ASP A 132 -6.08 -24.39 4.91
CA ASP A 132 -7.20 -25.17 5.46
C ASP A 132 -8.56 -24.45 5.44
N GLY A 133 -8.57 -23.18 5.02
CA GLY A 133 -9.78 -22.38 4.88
C GLY A 133 -10.31 -21.77 6.18
N ARG A 134 -9.59 -21.92 7.31
CA ARG A 134 -9.93 -21.24 8.56
C ARG A 134 -9.95 -19.73 8.37
N GLN A 135 -10.72 -19.04 9.19
CA GLN A 135 -10.89 -17.61 9.07
C GLN A 135 -11.17 -16.97 10.43
N VAL A 136 -10.65 -15.78 10.60
CA VAL A 136 -10.92 -14.93 11.75
C VAL A 136 -11.40 -13.55 11.28
N GLN A 137 -12.31 -12.95 12.04
CA GLN A 137 -12.87 -11.66 11.68
C GLN A 137 -13.30 -10.87 12.92
N HIS A 138 -13.24 -9.56 12.78
CA HIS A 138 -13.87 -8.60 13.67
C HIS A 138 -14.50 -7.50 12.82
N ASN A 139 -15.81 -7.27 12.95
CA ASN A 139 -16.56 -6.27 12.17
C ASN A 139 -16.20 -6.28 10.67
N ALA A 140 -16.06 -7.47 10.05
CA ALA A 140 -15.59 -7.61 8.67
C ALA A 140 -16.42 -6.83 7.64
N GLY A 141 -17.68 -6.48 7.96
CA GLY A 141 -18.58 -5.62 7.19
C GLY A 141 -18.48 -4.13 7.52
N GLN A 142 -17.55 -3.69 8.39
CA GLN A 142 -17.33 -2.26 8.65
C GLN A 142 -16.95 -1.55 7.35
N ARG A 143 -17.68 -0.49 7.01
CA ARG A 143 -17.43 0.30 5.81
C ARG A 143 -16.52 1.47 6.14
N CYS A 144 -15.42 1.59 5.41
CA CYS A 144 -14.52 2.74 5.43
C CYS A 144 -14.10 3.11 4.01
N GLU A 145 -13.58 4.30 3.81
CA GLU A 145 -12.93 4.69 2.56
C GLU A 145 -11.66 3.88 2.35
N THR A 146 -11.29 3.62 1.10
CA THR A 146 -10.11 2.83 0.76
C THR A 146 -8.80 3.61 0.83
N ALA A 147 -8.87 4.93 0.65
CA ALA A 147 -7.68 5.72 0.29
C ALA A 147 -6.91 5.03 -0.86
N SER A 148 -5.59 4.89 -0.77
CA SER A 148 -4.76 4.26 -1.82
C SER A 148 -4.90 2.73 -1.93
N MET A 149 -5.61 2.07 -1.03
CA MET A 149 -5.86 0.63 -1.17
C MET A 149 -6.66 0.30 -2.44
N VAL A 150 -7.55 1.20 -2.92
CA VAL A 150 -8.28 1.06 -4.20
C VAL A 150 -7.39 0.85 -5.42
N LYS A 151 -6.10 1.18 -5.33
CA LYS A 151 -5.14 1.00 -6.44
C LYS A 151 -4.98 -0.46 -6.84
N LEU A 152 -5.18 -1.39 -5.89
CA LEU A 152 -5.26 -2.80 -6.21
C LEU A 152 -6.49 -3.10 -7.08
N ASP A 153 -7.66 -2.55 -6.72
CA ASP A 153 -8.90 -2.70 -7.47
C ASP A 153 -8.77 -2.12 -8.90
N VAL A 154 -8.13 -0.93 -9.03
CA VAL A 154 -7.82 -0.32 -10.34
C VAL A 154 -6.89 -1.23 -11.17
N LEU A 155 -5.85 -1.80 -10.56
CA LEU A 155 -4.95 -2.72 -11.24
C LEU A 155 -5.69 -3.95 -11.76
N LEU A 156 -6.45 -4.62 -10.89
CA LEU A 156 -7.16 -5.85 -11.27
C LEU A 156 -8.25 -5.58 -12.31
N THR A 157 -8.93 -4.43 -12.23
CA THR A 157 -9.88 -3.99 -13.25
C THR A 157 -9.19 -3.83 -14.61
N LEU A 158 -8.03 -3.17 -14.67
CA LEU A 158 -7.28 -3.01 -15.91
C LEU A 158 -6.85 -4.37 -16.48
N LEU A 159 -6.29 -5.25 -15.65
CA LEU A 159 -5.86 -6.58 -16.07
C LEU A 159 -7.02 -7.37 -16.66
N LEU A 160 -8.17 -7.38 -15.98
CA LEU A 160 -9.37 -8.05 -16.42
C LEU A 160 -9.87 -7.52 -17.78
N GLN A 161 -9.91 -6.19 -17.94
CA GLN A 161 -10.32 -5.57 -19.21
C GLN A 161 -9.34 -5.87 -20.37
N ARG A 162 -8.03 -5.94 -20.08
CA ARG A 162 -7.03 -6.31 -21.08
C ARG A 162 -7.16 -7.77 -21.50
N GLN A 163 -7.36 -8.64 -20.53
CA GLN A 163 -7.61 -10.07 -20.77
C GLN A 163 -8.88 -10.29 -21.61
N ASP A 164 -10.00 -9.65 -21.24
CA ASP A 164 -11.26 -9.73 -21.99
C ASP A 164 -11.12 -9.24 -23.44
N ALA A 165 -10.27 -8.25 -23.66
CA ALA A 165 -9.97 -7.74 -25.00
C ALA A 165 -8.94 -8.59 -25.77
N GLY A 166 -8.39 -9.64 -25.20
CA GLY A 166 -7.31 -10.45 -25.77
C GLY A 166 -6.03 -9.63 -26.04
N LYS A 167 -5.77 -8.59 -25.25
CA LYS A 167 -4.66 -7.65 -25.45
C LYS A 167 -3.72 -7.64 -24.24
N PRO A 168 -2.40 -7.70 -24.43
CA PRO A 168 -1.45 -7.53 -23.34
C PRO A 168 -1.48 -6.09 -22.81
N LEU A 169 -0.95 -5.90 -21.59
CA LEU A 169 -0.65 -4.57 -21.10
C LEU A 169 0.34 -3.87 -22.04
N SER A 170 0.04 -2.63 -22.42
CA SER A 170 0.99 -1.78 -23.15
C SER A 170 2.20 -1.42 -22.26
N SER A 171 3.30 -0.95 -22.88
CA SER A 171 4.45 -0.44 -22.12
C SER A 171 4.05 0.72 -21.19
N SER A 172 3.15 1.59 -21.65
CA SER A 172 2.59 2.68 -20.83
C SER A 172 1.74 2.17 -19.67
N ASP A 173 0.92 1.11 -19.87
CA ASP A 173 0.15 0.53 -18.75
C ASP A 173 1.09 -0.10 -17.72
N ARG A 174 2.14 -0.80 -18.17
CA ARG A 174 3.14 -1.40 -17.25
C ARG A 174 3.87 -0.35 -16.42
N ALA A 175 4.28 0.75 -17.03
CA ALA A 175 4.94 1.84 -16.32
C ALA A 175 4.00 2.48 -15.27
N LEU A 176 2.76 2.76 -15.66
CA LEU A 176 1.76 3.37 -14.77
C LEU A 176 1.36 2.42 -13.64
N THR A 177 1.09 1.13 -13.91
CA THR A 177 0.73 0.16 -12.86
C THR A 177 1.88 -0.08 -11.89
N SER A 178 3.12 -0.11 -12.38
CA SER A 178 4.31 -0.22 -11.54
C SER A 178 4.42 1.00 -10.59
N SER A 179 4.34 2.22 -11.12
CA SER A 179 4.38 3.44 -10.30
C SER A 179 3.21 3.50 -9.30
N MET A 180 2.00 3.14 -9.76
CA MET A 180 0.80 3.15 -8.93
C MET A 180 0.87 2.19 -7.74
N ILE A 181 1.34 0.97 -7.95
CA ILE A 181 1.37 -0.04 -6.87
C ILE A 181 2.61 0.11 -6.01
N ILE A 182 3.80 0.22 -6.62
CA ILE A 182 5.07 0.25 -5.88
C ILE A 182 5.21 1.54 -5.07
N ASN A 183 5.00 2.70 -5.73
CA ASN A 183 5.19 4.01 -5.11
C ASN A 183 3.87 4.65 -4.61
N SER A 184 2.75 3.98 -4.81
CA SER A 184 1.42 4.54 -4.53
C SER A 184 1.15 5.87 -5.26
N ASP A 185 1.63 6.01 -6.51
CA ASP A 185 1.56 7.24 -7.30
C ASP A 185 0.11 7.61 -7.65
N ASN A 186 -0.28 8.84 -7.27
CA ASN A 186 -1.63 9.34 -7.48
C ASN A 186 -1.89 9.77 -8.92
N ASN A 187 -0.89 10.29 -9.65
CA ASN A 187 -1.04 10.70 -11.04
C ASN A 187 -1.19 9.48 -11.95
N ALA A 188 -0.41 8.44 -11.71
CA ALA A 188 -0.56 7.15 -12.37
C ALA A 188 -1.95 6.56 -12.11
N THR A 189 -2.43 6.63 -10.85
CA THR A 189 -3.78 6.18 -10.48
C THR A 189 -4.85 6.94 -11.23
N THR A 190 -4.80 8.27 -11.24
CA THR A 190 -5.77 9.13 -11.94
C THR A 190 -5.81 8.82 -13.44
N THR A 191 -4.66 8.60 -14.05
CA THR A 191 -4.55 8.23 -15.47
C THR A 191 -5.20 6.86 -15.72
N LEU A 192 -4.88 5.86 -14.91
CA LEU A 192 -5.43 4.51 -15.05
C LEU A 192 -6.91 4.46 -14.73
N TRP A 193 -7.37 5.21 -13.72
CA TRP A 193 -8.78 5.37 -13.39
C TRP A 193 -9.60 5.84 -14.59
N GLY A 194 -9.10 6.86 -15.32
CA GLY A 194 -9.72 7.29 -16.58
C GLY A 194 -9.76 6.21 -17.65
N ARG A 195 -8.66 5.44 -17.81
CA ARG A 195 -8.54 4.38 -18.83
C ARG A 195 -9.49 3.21 -18.61
N ILE A 196 -9.73 2.83 -17.36
CA ILE A 196 -10.60 1.69 -17.02
C ILE A 196 -12.09 2.05 -17.02
N GLY A 197 -12.47 3.31 -17.31
CA GLY A 197 -13.86 3.76 -17.30
C GLY A 197 -14.36 4.22 -15.94
N GLN A 198 -13.42 4.69 -15.10
CA GLN A 198 -13.70 5.26 -13.78
C GLN A 198 -14.56 4.31 -12.90
N HIS A 199 -15.47 4.86 -12.11
CA HIS A 199 -16.32 4.10 -11.18
C HIS A 199 -17.16 3.02 -11.86
N GLU A 200 -17.61 3.23 -13.10
CA GLU A 200 -18.40 2.20 -13.82
C GLU A 200 -17.52 1.00 -14.22
N GLY A 201 -16.28 1.25 -14.64
CA GLY A 201 -15.35 0.18 -14.97
C GLY A 201 -15.02 -0.67 -13.75
N VAL A 202 -14.71 -0.01 -12.61
CA VAL A 202 -14.45 -0.70 -11.33
C VAL A 202 -15.70 -1.45 -10.86
N ARG A 203 -16.89 -0.82 -10.89
CA ARG A 203 -18.15 -1.47 -10.50
C ARG A 203 -18.44 -2.73 -11.34
N ALA A 204 -18.15 -2.68 -12.65
CA ALA A 204 -18.31 -3.82 -13.52
C ALA A 204 -17.35 -4.97 -13.19
N ALA A 205 -16.09 -4.64 -12.88
CA ALA A 205 -15.08 -5.61 -12.45
C ALA A 205 -15.41 -6.19 -11.06
N ASN A 206 -15.84 -5.36 -10.10
CA ASN A 206 -16.18 -5.78 -8.74
C ASN A 206 -17.30 -6.83 -8.70
N ARG A 207 -18.29 -6.72 -9.58
CA ARG A 207 -19.31 -7.77 -9.73
C ARG A 207 -18.67 -9.12 -10.09
N ARG A 208 -17.65 -9.14 -10.95
CA ARG A 208 -16.93 -10.36 -11.35
C ARG A 208 -16.00 -10.86 -10.26
N PHE A 209 -15.42 -9.96 -9.46
CA PHE A 209 -14.58 -10.29 -8.30
C PHE A 209 -15.39 -10.73 -7.08
N GLY A 210 -16.71 -10.64 -7.13
CA GLY A 210 -17.58 -11.02 -6.02
C GLY A 210 -17.65 -9.97 -4.90
N MET A 211 -17.25 -8.73 -5.17
CA MET A 211 -17.32 -7.61 -4.23
C MET A 211 -18.71 -6.99 -4.29
N THR A 212 -19.46 -7.09 -3.21
CA THR A 212 -20.88 -6.68 -3.16
C THR A 212 -21.12 -5.45 -2.29
N GLU A 213 -20.14 -5.08 -1.46
CA GLU A 213 -20.23 -3.98 -0.49
C GLU A 213 -19.29 -2.81 -0.81
N THR A 214 -18.53 -2.93 -1.91
CA THR A 214 -17.60 -1.89 -2.35
C THR A 214 -18.28 -0.96 -3.35
N GLU A 215 -18.33 0.33 -2.99
CA GLU A 215 -18.88 1.38 -3.85
C GLU A 215 -17.77 2.30 -4.34
N PRO A 216 -17.45 2.27 -5.64
CA PRO A 216 -16.39 3.10 -6.22
C PRO A 216 -16.70 4.60 -6.13
N GLY A 217 -15.69 5.38 -5.79
CA GLY A 217 -15.78 6.83 -5.74
C GLY A 217 -16.10 7.44 -7.10
N THR A 218 -16.99 8.42 -7.13
CA THR A 218 -17.45 9.07 -8.37
C THR A 218 -16.40 10.03 -8.94
N SER A 219 -16.46 10.30 -10.24
CA SER A 219 -15.50 11.16 -10.96
C SER A 219 -14.06 10.70 -10.70
N TYR A 220 -13.15 11.60 -10.39
CA TYR A 220 -11.75 11.29 -10.08
C TYR A 220 -11.47 11.13 -8.57
N ARG A 221 -12.50 10.95 -7.75
CA ARG A 221 -12.37 10.75 -6.30
C ARG A 221 -12.19 9.26 -5.95
N TRP A 222 -11.33 8.58 -6.68
CA TRP A 222 -11.08 7.15 -6.50
C TRP A 222 -10.72 6.76 -5.07
N GLY A 223 -9.97 7.59 -4.32
CA GLY A 223 -9.61 7.34 -2.92
C GLY A 223 -10.79 7.38 -1.94
N LEU A 224 -11.94 7.90 -2.35
CA LEU A 224 -13.20 7.90 -1.58
C LEU A 224 -14.08 6.68 -1.91
N THR A 225 -13.56 5.70 -2.63
CA THR A 225 -14.18 4.38 -2.75
C THR A 225 -14.40 3.82 -1.35
N THR A 226 -15.62 3.40 -1.02
CA THR A 226 -15.90 2.75 0.27
C THR A 226 -15.89 1.24 0.10
N THR A 227 -15.36 0.53 1.09
CA THR A 227 -15.21 -0.92 1.06
C THR A 227 -15.35 -1.53 2.45
N THR A 228 -15.27 -2.85 2.54
CA THR A 228 -15.20 -3.64 3.78
C THR A 228 -13.99 -4.55 3.76
N ALA A 229 -13.54 -5.01 4.93
CA ALA A 229 -12.46 -6.01 5.01
C ALA A 229 -12.87 -7.31 4.30
N ALA A 230 -14.15 -7.70 4.40
CA ALA A 230 -14.67 -8.88 3.71
C ALA A 230 -14.55 -8.76 2.18
N ASP A 231 -14.88 -7.61 1.60
CA ASP A 231 -14.74 -7.40 0.15
C ASP A 231 -13.29 -7.37 -0.31
N GLN A 232 -12.39 -6.79 0.48
CA GLN A 232 -10.97 -6.77 0.15
C GLN A 232 -10.35 -8.18 0.16
N VAL A 233 -10.76 -9.04 1.09
CA VAL A 233 -10.35 -10.45 1.05
C VAL A 233 -10.97 -11.18 -0.16
N ARG A 234 -12.21 -10.86 -0.57
CA ARG A 234 -12.78 -11.39 -1.83
C ARG A 234 -11.96 -10.95 -3.04
N LEU A 235 -11.51 -9.68 -3.08
CA LEU A 235 -10.64 -9.18 -4.13
C LEU A 235 -9.31 -9.94 -4.16
N LEU A 236 -8.64 -10.10 -3.00
CA LEU A 236 -7.38 -10.83 -2.88
C LEU A 236 -7.51 -12.30 -3.28
N ARG A 237 -8.65 -12.95 -3.01
CA ARG A 237 -8.90 -14.34 -3.44
C ARG A 237 -8.80 -14.51 -4.95
N ASN A 238 -9.13 -13.49 -5.74
CA ASN A 238 -8.97 -13.54 -7.19
C ASN A 238 -7.50 -13.54 -7.66
N LEU A 239 -6.56 -13.28 -6.77
CA LEU A 239 -5.12 -13.37 -7.05
C LEU A 239 -4.53 -14.76 -6.81
N VAL A 240 -5.22 -15.60 -6.05
CA VAL A 240 -4.70 -16.91 -5.60
C VAL A 240 -5.55 -18.11 -6.06
N ARG A 241 -6.71 -17.86 -6.65
CA ARG A 241 -7.63 -18.91 -7.14
C ARG A 241 -7.46 -19.12 -8.63
N ASP A 242 -7.45 -20.39 -9.05
CA ASP A 242 -7.37 -20.76 -10.48
C ASP A 242 -8.73 -20.67 -11.20
N ASP A 243 -9.83 -20.77 -10.44
CA ASP A 243 -11.21 -20.68 -10.95
C ASP A 243 -11.79 -19.26 -10.95
N GLY A 244 -10.96 -18.25 -10.68
CA GLY A 244 -11.32 -16.83 -10.70
C GLY A 244 -11.35 -16.22 -12.10
N PRO A 245 -11.78 -14.96 -12.23
CA PRO A 245 -11.90 -14.27 -13.52
C PRO A 245 -10.55 -13.85 -14.12
N LEU A 246 -9.45 -13.87 -13.35
CA LEU A 246 -8.11 -13.47 -13.80
C LEU A 246 -7.30 -14.70 -14.21
N ASP A 247 -6.60 -14.60 -15.35
CA ASP A 247 -5.62 -15.59 -15.77
C ASP A 247 -4.37 -15.59 -14.89
N GLN A 248 -3.57 -16.66 -14.97
CA GLN A 248 -2.35 -16.83 -14.19
C GLN A 248 -1.37 -15.67 -14.39
N ALA A 249 -1.17 -15.23 -15.64
CA ALA A 249 -0.21 -14.15 -15.94
C ALA A 249 -0.62 -12.82 -15.28
N SER A 250 -1.91 -12.52 -15.23
CA SER A 250 -2.47 -11.34 -14.54
C SER A 250 -2.30 -11.44 -13.03
N ARG A 251 -2.54 -12.60 -12.45
CA ARG A 251 -2.36 -12.84 -11.02
C ARG A 251 -0.89 -12.67 -10.61
N ASP A 252 0.02 -13.34 -11.33
CA ASP A 252 1.47 -13.25 -11.07
C ASP A 252 1.99 -11.82 -11.20
N TYR A 253 1.50 -11.10 -12.21
CA TYR A 253 1.88 -9.71 -12.41
C TYR A 253 1.45 -8.82 -11.23
N ALA A 254 0.21 -8.96 -10.78
CA ALA A 254 -0.32 -8.18 -9.65
C ALA A 254 0.42 -8.50 -8.34
N LEU A 255 0.57 -9.79 -8.01
CA LEU A 255 1.31 -10.24 -6.83
C LEU A 255 2.78 -9.81 -6.88
N GLY A 256 3.40 -9.87 -8.05
CA GLY A 256 4.78 -9.40 -8.24
C GLY A 256 4.96 -7.89 -8.04
N LEU A 257 3.94 -7.05 -8.30
CA LEU A 257 3.97 -5.63 -7.98
C LEU A 257 3.76 -5.40 -6.48
N MET A 258 2.79 -6.10 -5.87
CA MET A 258 2.48 -5.98 -4.44
C MET A 258 3.64 -6.41 -3.52
N GLY A 259 4.48 -7.37 -3.96
CA GLY A 259 5.68 -7.80 -3.24
C GLY A 259 6.89 -6.87 -3.40
N ARG A 260 6.73 -5.73 -4.07
CA ARG A 260 7.82 -4.76 -4.32
C ARG A 260 7.41 -3.33 -3.97
N VAL A 261 6.50 -3.18 -3.02
CA VAL A 261 6.14 -1.83 -2.54
C VAL A 261 7.37 -1.11 -2.01
N ALA A 262 7.42 0.21 -2.19
CA ALA A 262 8.54 1.03 -1.76
C ALA A 262 8.67 1.04 -0.23
N ASP A 263 9.90 1.27 0.24
CA ASP A 263 10.21 1.42 1.66
C ASP A 263 9.22 2.39 2.34
N GLY A 264 8.74 2.00 3.53
CA GLY A 264 7.74 2.75 4.29
C GLY A 264 6.29 2.58 3.81
N GLN A 265 6.05 1.67 2.85
CA GLN A 265 4.70 1.25 2.44
C GLN A 265 4.43 -0.24 2.69
N ASP A 266 5.30 -0.90 3.38
CA ASP A 266 5.29 -2.33 3.72
C ASP A 266 4.69 -2.64 5.11
N TRP A 267 4.05 -1.65 5.74
CA TRP A 267 3.39 -1.77 7.05
C TRP A 267 1.99 -2.44 6.96
N GLY A 268 1.36 -2.66 8.10
CA GLY A 268 -0.02 -3.10 8.23
C GLY A 268 -0.17 -4.61 8.21
N VAL A 269 -0.83 -5.20 7.21
CA VAL A 269 -1.05 -6.66 7.16
C VAL A 269 0.24 -7.45 7.01
N SER A 270 1.35 -6.83 6.65
CA SER A 270 2.68 -7.44 6.66
C SER A 270 3.12 -7.90 8.06
N ALA A 271 2.61 -7.28 9.12
CA ALA A 271 2.87 -7.71 10.50
C ALA A 271 2.34 -9.13 10.82
N ALA A 272 1.51 -9.73 9.97
CA ALA A 272 1.17 -11.14 10.06
C ALA A 272 2.38 -12.07 9.81
N ASN A 273 3.43 -11.55 9.14
CA ASN A 273 4.69 -12.26 8.93
C ASN A 273 5.77 -11.73 9.88
N PRO A 274 6.52 -12.61 10.60
CA PRO A 274 7.55 -12.16 11.55
C PRO A 274 8.70 -11.34 10.92
N GLN A 275 8.92 -11.47 9.62
CA GLN A 275 9.92 -10.72 8.86
C GLN A 275 9.29 -9.53 8.11
N HIS A 276 7.99 -9.29 8.27
CA HIS A 276 7.19 -8.31 7.55
C HIS A 276 7.21 -8.48 6.01
N GLU A 277 7.51 -9.67 5.53
CA GLU A 277 7.44 -10.01 4.11
C GLU A 277 5.99 -10.27 3.70
N ALA A 278 5.49 -9.47 2.77
CA ALA A 278 4.11 -9.60 2.29
C ALA A 278 3.94 -9.05 0.88
N GLN A 279 2.85 -9.46 0.26
CA GLN A 279 2.32 -8.81 -0.94
C GLN A 279 1.20 -7.87 -0.49
N VAL A 280 1.46 -6.57 -0.42
CA VAL A 280 0.59 -5.62 0.29
C VAL A 280 0.22 -4.41 -0.56
N LYS A 281 -0.96 -3.85 -0.30
CA LYS A 281 -1.34 -2.51 -0.72
C LYS A 281 -2.01 -1.77 0.41
N ASN A 282 -1.44 -0.63 0.75
CA ASN A 282 -1.88 0.23 1.85
C ASN A 282 -2.56 1.49 1.35
N GLY A 283 -3.31 2.13 2.25
CA GLY A 283 -3.93 3.42 2.02
C GLY A 283 -4.08 4.23 3.30
N TRP A 284 -3.96 5.54 3.19
CA TRP A 284 -4.24 6.48 4.29
C TRP A 284 -4.77 7.80 3.74
N LEU A 285 -5.64 8.44 4.50
CA LEU A 285 -6.29 9.69 4.11
C LEU A 285 -6.69 10.47 5.37
N PRO A 286 -6.26 11.73 5.54
CA PRO A 286 -6.78 12.59 6.59
C PRO A 286 -8.22 13.00 6.29
N ARG A 287 -9.08 13.03 7.33
CA ARG A 287 -10.46 13.49 7.28
C ARG A 287 -10.71 14.47 8.42
N SER A 288 -11.82 15.20 8.36
CA SER A 288 -12.18 16.17 9.40
C SER A 288 -12.43 15.54 10.77
N ASP A 289 -12.87 14.29 10.80
CA ASP A 289 -13.21 13.50 11.99
C ASP A 289 -12.09 12.56 12.47
N GLY A 290 -11.01 12.43 11.69
CA GLY A 290 -9.87 11.56 11.99
C GLY A 290 -9.12 11.11 10.75
N TRP A 291 -8.53 9.94 10.81
CA TRP A 291 -7.80 9.34 9.68
C TRP A 291 -8.48 8.07 9.20
N VAL A 292 -8.41 7.85 7.91
CA VAL A 292 -8.60 6.54 7.29
C VAL A 292 -7.24 5.89 7.17
N VAL A 293 -7.12 4.63 7.60
CA VAL A 293 -5.92 3.81 7.43
C VAL A 293 -6.37 2.40 7.04
N THR A 294 -5.82 1.89 5.95
CA THR A 294 -6.25 0.61 5.37
C THR A 294 -5.05 -0.19 4.89
N SER A 295 -5.15 -1.51 4.96
CA SER A 295 -4.13 -2.43 4.48
C SER A 295 -4.77 -3.73 4.03
N ALA A 296 -4.34 -4.26 2.87
CA ALA A 296 -4.80 -5.55 2.37
C ALA A 296 -3.66 -6.27 1.65
N GLY A 297 -3.57 -7.58 1.84
CA GLY A 297 -2.48 -8.34 1.24
C GLY A 297 -2.49 -9.83 1.54
N ARG A 298 -1.43 -10.48 1.07
CA ARG A 298 -1.08 -11.87 1.33
C ARG A 298 0.23 -11.91 2.10
N ALA A 299 0.25 -12.68 3.16
CA ALA A 299 1.42 -12.88 4.00
C ALA A 299 1.57 -14.36 4.36
N GLN A 300 2.75 -14.74 4.86
CA GLN A 300 2.98 -16.06 5.44
C GLN A 300 3.13 -15.89 6.95
N THR A 301 2.40 -16.67 7.74
CA THR A 301 2.47 -16.63 9.19
C THR A 301 3.75 -17.29 9.72
N ALA A 302 4.00 -17.22 11.02
CA ALA A 302 5.16 -17.84 11.67
C ALA A 302 5.19 -19.37 11.51
N ALA A 303 4.04 -20.03 11.47
CA ALA A 303 3.93 -21.47 11.22
C ALA A 303 4.02 -21.84 9.72
N GLY A 304 4.13 -20.85 8.84
CA GLY A 304 4.26 -21.05 7.39
C GLY A 304 2.93 -21.14 6.65
N HIS A 305 1.81 -20.80 7.29
CA HIS A 305 0.51 -20.74 6.66
C HIS A 305 0.40 -19.51 5.76
N GLU A 306 -0.13 -19.67 4.56
CA GLU A 306 -0.43 -18.55 3.69
C GLU A 306 -1.80 -17.96 4.03
N VAL A 307 -1.83 -16.66 4.33
CA VAL A 307 -3.05 -15.97 4.72
C VAL A 307 -3.35 -14.79 3.80
N LEU A 308 -4.63 -14.59 3.49
CA LEU A 308 -5.15 -13.33 2.95
C LEU A 308 -5.71 -12.53 4.11
N LEU A 309 -5.29 -11.29 4.24
CA LEU A 309 -5.73 -10.42 5.31
C LEU A 309 -6.09 -9.03 4.77
N ALA A 310 -7.18 -8.47 5.24
CA ALA A 310 -7.55 -7.09 5.01
C ALA A 310 -8.02 -6.43 6.31
N ALA A 311 -7.60 -5.19 6.51
CA ALA A 311 -8.06 -4.34 7.59
C ALA A 311 -8.41 -2.96 7.06
N VAL A 312 -9.57 -2.47 7.46
CA VAL A 312 -10.05 -1.11 7.17
C VAL A 312 -10.29 -0.38 8.48
N SER A 313 -9.83 0.86 8.57
CA SER A 313 -10.12 1.71 9.72
C SER A 313 -10.43 3.11 9.29
N CYS A 314 -11.35 3.78 10.00
CA CYS A 314 -11.74 5.16 9.77
C CYS A 314 -12.00 5.88 11.08
N GLU A 315 -11.93 7.22 11.05
CA GLU A 315 -12.05 8.10 12.23
C GLU A 315 -10.99 7.85 13.31
N VAL A 316 -9.88 7.17 12.98
CA VAL A 316 -8.80 6.94 13.94
C VAL A 316 -8.07 8.25 14.25
N SER A 317 -7.46 8.34 15.44
CA SER A 317 -6.92 9.62 15.96
C SER A 317 -5.77 10.18 15.09
N THR A 318 -4.86 9.32 14.62
CA THR A 318 -3.73 9.65 13.77
C THR A 318 -3.44 8.53 12.79
N GLN A 319 -2.69 8.82 11.71
CA GLN A 319 -2.21 7.78 10.80
C GLN A 319 -1.43 6.70 11.54
N GLN A 320 -0.48 7.09 12.38
CA GLN A 320 0.37 6.15 13.14
C GLN A 320 -0.46 5.25 14.06
N HIS A 321 -1.45 5.81 14.76
CA HIS A 321 -2.35 5.02 15.60
C HIS A 321 -3.17 4.00 14.79
N GLY A 322 -3.58 4.37 13.57
CA GLY A 322 -4.25 3.45 12.66
C GLY A 322 -3.33 2.33 12.18
N ILE A 323 -2.08 2.64 11.83
CA ILE A 323 -1.06 1.65 11.44
C ILE A 323 -0.83 0.65 12.58
N GLU A 324 -0.48 1.10 13.78
CA GLU A 324 -0.27 0.28 14.97
C GLU A 324 -1.49 -0.61 15.30
N THR A 325 -2.68 -0.07 15.08
CA THR A 325 -3.92 -0.84 15.31
C THR A 325 -4.06 -1.98 14.31
N ILE A 326 -3.79 -1.72 13.02
CA ILE A 326 -3.88 -2.75 11.97
C ILE A 326 -2.78 -3.80 12.15
N GLU A 327 -1.56 -3.40 12.45
CA GLU A 327 -0.43 -4.30 12.68
C GLU A 327 -0.71 -5.25 13.84
N HIS A 328 -1.17 -4.74 14.98
CA HIS A 328 -1.53 -5.58 16.12
C HIS A 328 -2.65 -6.58 15.80
N LEU A 329 -3.68 -6.16 15.06
CA LEU A 329 -4.76 -7.05 14.64
C LEU A 329 -4.28 -8.09 13.61
N ALA A 330 -3.32 -7.75 12.76
CA ALA A 330 -2.70 -8.68 11.81
C ALA A 330 -1.88 -9.76 12.53
N GLU A 331 -1.06 -9.38 13.52
CA GLU A 331 -0.33 -10.31 14.40
C GLU A 331 -1.27 -11.23 15.16
N MET A 332 -2.37 -10.68 15.71
CA MET A 332 -3.39 -11.48 16.40
C MET A 332 -4.06 -12.47 15.45
N ALA A 333 -4.40 -12.05 14.22
CA ALA A 333 -5.03 -12.91 13.23
C ALA A 333 -4.09 -14.05 12.82
N ALA A 334 -2.81 -13.76 12.54
CA ALA A 334 -1.80 -14.76 12.24
C ALA A 334 -1.65 -15.77 13.39
N SER A 335 -1.50 -15.28 14.63
CA SER A 335 -1.40 -16.15 15.82
C SER A 335 -2.63 -17.03 16.05
N ALA A 336 -3.83 -16.55 15.69
CA ALA A 336 -5.06 -17.33 15.81
C ALA A 336 -5.17 -18.43 14.74
N LEU A 337 -4.64 -18.16 13.53
CA LEU A 337 -4.64 -19.10 12.40
C LEU A 337 -3.48 -20.10 12.47
N ASP A 338 -2.40 -19.83 13.18
CA ASP A 338 -1.25 -20.74 13.36
C ASP A 338 -1.53 -21.91 14.33
N ARG A 339 -2.72 -22.03 14.88
CA ARG A 339 -3.14 -23.06 15.86
C ARG A 339 -4.18 -23.96 15.26
#